data_874109fe8d6ebb86970b6b336ba52728
#
_entry.id   874109fe8d6ebb86970b6b336ba52728
#
_cell.length_a   1.000
_cell.length_b   1.000
_cell.length_c   1.000
_cell.angle_alpha   90.00
_cell.angle_beta   90.00
_cell.angle_gamma   90.00
#
_symmetry.space_group_name_H-M   'P 1'
#
loop_
_entity.id
_entity.type
_entity.pdbx_description
1 polymer ?
#
loop_
_entity_poly.entity_id
_entity_poly.type
_entity_poly.pdbx_seq_one_letter_code
_entity_poly.pdbx_strand_id
1 'polypeptide(L)'
;MTTQTTSRKSGKFTLRYRPYTLELKHAFTIASGSRSTTPIVLTELEFEGVTGYGEASMPPYLGESHESVLTFLDHVDLSGFADPFLTADILEYIDTIAQKNTAAKAALDIALHDLLGKIMHQPWHRIWGYNPADTPNTSFTIGIDTPDVVRQKVREAEPYKLLKVKLGLDTDKMMIDTIREVTDKPLCVDVNQGWKRRGEALEMAHWLADRGVLFLEQPMPKDQPDDNAWLTERSPIPTIGDEAIQRLDDVRKAFGVYHGINIKLMKCTGMREANQMAVLARALGMKVMLGCMTETSCAISAAAQLSPIADWADLDGALLTTNDVYRGMEVVNGKVVLPDRPGIGIISNQ
;
A
#
# COMPACT_ATOMS: atom_id res chain seq x y z
N MET A 1 4.74 -9.87 -25.87
CA MET A 1 4.92 -11.26 -25.37
C MET A 1 3.59 -11.71 -24.84
N THR A 2 3.03 -12.78 -25.36
CA THR A 2 1.78 -13.38 -24.84
C THR A 2 2.06 -13.87 -23.42
N THR A 3 1.44 -13.25 -22.45
CA THR A 3 1.53 -13.62 -21.03
C THR A 3 0.75 -14.91 -20.81
N GLN A 4 1.48 -16.04 -20.81
CA GLN A 4 0.86 -17.36 -20.59
C GLN A 4 0.40 -17.47 -19.13
N THR A 5 -0.87 -17.82 -18.93
CA THR A 5 -1.42 -18.11 -17.60
C THR A 5 -0.99 -19.52 -17.21
N THR A 6 -0.34 -19.65 -16.06
CA THR A 6 -0.07 -20.94 -15.41
C THR A 6 -1.29 -21.34 -14.59
N SER A 7 -1.70 -22.62 -14.68
CA SER A 7 -2.82 -23.17 -13.89
C SER A 7 -2.39 -24.47 -13.21
N ARG A 8 -2.60 -24.53 -11.88
CA ARG A 8 -2.23 -25.70 -11.07
C ARG A 8 -3.40 -26.12 -10.18
N LYS A 9 -3.77 -27.38 -10.25
CA LYS A 9 -4.73 -27.98 -9.31
C LYS A 9 -3.99 -28.46 -8.07
N SER A 10 -4.49 -28.11 -6.89
CA SER A 10 -3.90 -28.43 -5.60
C SER A 10 -5.01 -28.84 -4.63
N GLY A 11 -5.32 -30.14 -4.60
CA GLY A 11 -6.46 -30.68 -3.88
C GLY A 11 -7.80 -30.16 -4.40
N LYS A 12 -8.55 -29.45 -3.54
CA LYS A 12 -9.81 -28.78 -3.90
C LYS A 12 -9.59 -27.39 -4.49
N PHE A 13 -8.38 -26.83 -4.36
CA PHE A 13 -8.04 -25.53 -4.90
C PHE A 13 -7.51 -25.63 -6.33
N THR A 14 -7.72 -24.58 -7.11
CA THR A 14 -7.01 -24.33 -8.37
C THR A 14 -6.37 -22.95 -8.27
N LEU A 15 -5.04 -22.90 -8.36
CA LEU A 15 -4.26 -21.66 -8.39
C LEU A 15 -3.89 -21.33 -9.83
N ARG A 16 -4.28 -20.12 -10.30
CA ARG A 16 -3.86 -19.59 -11.61
C ARG A 16 -3.11 -18.29 -11.38
N TYR A 17 -2.07 -18.06 -12.15
CA TYR A 17 -1.28 -16.83 -12.07
C TYR A 17 -0.61 -16.52 -13.41
N ARG A 18 -0.39 -15.23 -13.63
CA ARG A 18 0.30 -14.74 -14.83
C ARG A 18 1.05 -13.43 -14.55
N PRO A 19 2.23 -13.22 -15.18
CA PRO A 19 2.89 -11.93 -15.13
C PRO A 19 2.08 -10.88 -15.89
N TYR A 20 2.14 -9.65 -15.40
CA TYR A 20 1.53 -8.50 -16.01
C TYR A 20 2.43 -7.27 -15.79
N THR A 21 2.34 -6.28 -16.68
CA THR A 21 3.09 -5.03 -16.53
C THR A 21 2.10 -3.87 -16.52
N LEU A 22 2.06 -3.14 -15.42
CA LEU A 22 1.30 -1.90 -15.34
C LEU A 22 2.05 -0.78 -16.07
N GLU A 23 1.31 -0.01 -16.83
CA GLU A 23 1.77 1.21 -17.52
C GLU A 23 1.31 2.43 -16.74
N LEU A 24 2.21 3.36 -16.45
CA LEU A 24 1.90 4.58 -15.72
C LEU A 24 1.44 5.68 -16.70
N LYS A 25 0.49 6.49 -16.28
CA LYS A 25 0.05 7.69 -17.02
C LYS A 25 1.16 8.72 -17.22
N HIS A 26 2.00 8.84 -16.19
CA HIS A 26 3.17 9.73 -16.15
C HIS A 26 4.35 8.99 -15.53
N ALA A 27 5.56 9.37 -15.87
CA ALA A 27 6.73 8.85 -15.18
C ALA A 27 6.63 9.20 -13.68
N PHE A 28 6.88 8.20 -12.83
CA PHE A 28 6.82 8.35 -11.37
C PHE A 28 8.24 8.45 -10.82
N THR A 29 8.57 9.63 -10.28
CA THR A 29 9.91 9.94 -9.75
C THR A 29 9.87 10.11 -8.22
N ILE A 30 10.75 9.39 -7.56
CA ILE A 30 11.06 9.48 -6.13
C ILE A 30 12.57 9.68 -5.95
N ALA A 31 13.04 9.93 -4.74
CA ALA A 31 14.46 10.16 -4.45
C ALA A 31 15.41 9.05 -4.96
N SER A 32 14.93 7.80 -5.08
CA SER A 32 15.73 6.64 -5.52
C SER A 32 15.69 6.37 -7.04
N GLY A 33 14.85 7.08 -7.82
CA GLY A 33 14.77 6.88 -9.27
C GLY A 33 13.41 7.17 -9.89
N SER A 34 13.33 6.97 -11.21
CA SER A 34 12.12 7.18 -12.02
C SER A 34 11.74 5.93 -12.80
N ARG A 35 10.43 5.70 -12.97
CA ARG A 35 9.88 4.56 -13.74
C ARG A 35 8.59 4.94 -14.46
N SER A 36 8.30 4.28 -15.58
CA SER A 36 7.05 4.40 -16.35
C SER A 36 6.20 3.11 -16.32
N THR A 37 6.73 2.04 -15.75
CA THR A 37 6.04 0.75 -15.64
C THR A 37 6.28 0.13 -14.26
N THR A 38 5.40 -0.80 -13.87
CA THR A 38 5.58 -1.63 -12.67
C THR A 38 5.27 -3.08 -13.00
N PRO A 39 6.19 -4.03 -12.72
CA PRO A 39 5.91 -5.45 -12.84
C PRO A 39 4.94 -5.88 -11.75
N ILE A 40 3.94 -6.67 -12.11
CA ILE A 40 3.01 -7.32 -11.19
C ILE A 40 2.75 -8.77 -11.60
N VAL A 41 2.24 -9.58 -10.68
CA VAL A 41 1.68 -10.90 -10.98
C VAL A 41 0.23 -10.93 -10.52
N LEU A 42 -0.68 -11.24 -11.44
CA LEU A 42 -2.10 -11.43 -11.15
C LEU A 42 -2.32 -12.89 -10.77
N THR A 43 -3.11 -13.12 -9.71
CA THR A 43 -3.43 -14.44 -9.20
C THR A 43 -4.92 -14.66 -9.08
N GLU A 44 -5.35 -15.90 -9.29
CA GLU A 44 -6.71 -16.37 -9.05
C GLU A 44 -6.64 -17.62 -8.19
N LEU A 45 -7.42 -17.67 -7.13
CA LEU A 45 -7.59 -18.84 -6.29
C LEU A 45 -9.04 -19.31 -6.36
N GLU A 46 -9.25 -20.50 -6.95
CA GLU A 46 -10.59 -21.07 -7.09
C GLU A 46 -10.79 -22.19 -6.09
N PHE A 47 -11.96 -22.25 -5.49
CA PHE A 47 -12.44 -23.33 -4.63
C PHE A 47 -13.92 -23.59 -4.90
N GLU A 48 -14.25 -24.82 -5.29
CA GLU A 48 -15.64 -25.27 -5.57
C GLU A 48 -16.44 -24.32 -6.48
N GLY A 49 -15.78 -23.78 -7.52
CA GLY A 49 -16.42 -22.92 -8.52
C GLY A 49 -16.48 -21.43 -8.16
N VAL A 50 -16.01 -21.04 -6.98
CA VAL A 50 -15.86 -19.64 -6.60
C VAL A 50 -14.42 -19.21 -6.79
N THR A 51 -14.18 -18.05 -7.43
CA THR A 51 -12.84 -17.53 -7.71
C THR A 51 -12.59 -16.24 -6.94
N GLY A 52 -11.51 -16.22 -6.15
CA GLY A 52 -10.93 -15.03 -5.54
C GLY A 52 -9.74 -14.52 -6.35
N TYR A 53 -9.55 -13.22 -6.40
CA TYR A 53 -8.51 -12.53 -7.14
C TYR A 53 -7.48 -11.92 -6.21
N GLY A 54 -6.21 -11.96 -6.62
CA GLY A 54 -5.10 -11.36 -5.90
C GLY A 54 -4.05 -10.78 -6.84
N GLU A 55 -3.10 -10.07 -6.25
CA GLU A 55 -2.05 -9.37 -6.98
C GLU A 55 -0.78 -9.27 -6.15
N ALA A 56 0.37 -9.52 -6.78
CA ALA A 56 1.69 -9.15 -6.27
C ALA A 56 2.22 -7.95 -7.05
N SER A 57 2.43 -6.81 -6.40
CA SER A 57 3.14 -5.68 -6.98
C SER A 57 4.57 -5.64 -6.44
N MET A 58 5.55 -5.47 -7.34
CA MET A 58 6.97 -5.68 -7.06
C MET A 58 7.79 -4.40 -7.29
N PRO A 59 7.68 -3.40 -6.39
CA PRO A 59 8.57 -2.26 -6.46
C PRO A 59 10.03 -2.69 -6.17
N PRO A 60 11.03 -2.02 -6.74
CA PRO A 60 12.43 -2.45 -6.66
C PRO A 60 12.95 -2.71 -5.24
N TYR A 61 12.48 -1.95 -4.25
CA TYR A 61 13.00 -2.05 -2.88
C TYR A 61 12.54 -3.33 -2.13
N LEU A 62 11.51 -4.03 -2.60
CA LEU A 62 11.12 -5.34 -2.06
C LEU A 62 12.05 -6.45 -2.55
N GLY A 63 12.79 -6.20 -3.65
CA GLY A 63 13.73 -7.17 -4.21
C GLY A 63 13.07 -8.37 -4.87
N GLU A 64 11.80 -8.26 -5.24
CA GLU A 64 11.05 -9.28 -5.96
C GLU A 64 10.96 -8.95 -7.47
N SER A 65 10.76 -9.97 -8.29
CA SER A 65 10.62 -9.90 -9.75
C SER A 65 9.53 -10.86 -10.22
N HIS A 66 9.13 -10.75 -11.50
CA HIS A 66 8.26 -11.76 -12.11
C HIS A 66 8.78 -13.18 -11.85
N GLU A 67 10.07 -13.42 -12.08
CA GLU A 67 10.69 -14.73 -11.90
C GLU A 67 10.59 -15.22 -10.45
N SER A 68 10.94 -14.39 -9.47
CA SER A 68 10.92 -14.79 -8.05
C SER A 68 9.50 -15.05 -7.55
N VAL A 69 8.51 -14.25 -7.99
CA VAL A 69 7.10 -14.44 -7.62
C VAL A 69 6.53 -15.70 -8.30
N LEU A 70 6.78 -15.91 -9.60
CA LEU A 70 6.31 -17.09 -10.30
C LEU A 70 6.93 -18.36 -9.70
N THR A 71 8.24 -18.34 -9.41
CA THR A 71 8.93 -19.46 -8.74
C THR A 71 8.32 -19.75 -7.36
N PHE A 72 8.00 -18.70 -6.57
CA PHE A 72 7.31 -18.88 -5.29
C PHE A 72 5.95 -19.56 -5.47
N LEU A 73 5.14 -19.08 -6.41
CA LEU A 73 3.79 -19.62 -6.68
C LEU A 73 3.83 -21.06 -7.20
N ASP A 74 4.89 -21.43 -7.92
CA ASP A 74 5.13 -22.81 -8.37
C ASP A 74 5.37 -23.80 -7.21
N HIS A 75 5.79 -23.33 -6.04
CA HIS A 75 6.01 -24.17 -4.85
C HIS A 75 4.78 -24.25 -3.93
N VAL A 76 3.72 -23.49 -4.19
CA VAL A 76 2.50 -23.51 -3.37
C VAL A 76 1.74 -24.81 -3.58
N ASP A 77 1.54 -25.58 -2.52
CA ASP A 77 0.72 -26.80 -2.52
C ASP A 77 -0.36 -26.73 -1.44
N LEU A 78 -1.59 -26.47 -1.85
CA LEU A 78 -2.76 -26.39 -0.97
C LEU A 78 -3.52 -27.70 -0.85
N SER A 79 -2.98 -28.83 -1.36
CA SER A 79 -3.67 -30.13 -1.38
C SER A 79 -3.98 -30.68 0.02
N GLY A 80 -3.21 -30.26 1.03
CA GLY A 80 -3.44 -30.61 2.43
C GLY A 80 -4.61 -29.89 3.09
N PHE A 81 -5.20 -28.88 2.44
CA PHE A 81 -6.30 -28.08 3.00
C PHE A 81 -7.63 -28.41 2.31
N ALA A 82 -8.57 -28.94 3.08
CA ALA A 82 -9.89 -29.30 2.59
C ALA A 82 -10.94 -28.20 2.81
N ASP A 83 -10.65 -27.25 3.69
CA ASP A 83 -11.52 -26.15 4.09
C ASP A 83 -10.82 -24.80 3.90
N PRO A 84 -11.32 -23.90 3.02
CA PRO A 84 -10.73 -22.60 2.75
C PRO A 84 -10.83 -21.63 3.96
N PHE A 85 -11.67 -21.93 4.94
CA PHE A 85 -11.81 -21.09 6.15
C PHE A 85 -10.69 -21.30 7.18
N LEU A 86 -9.83 -22.31 7.02
CA LEU A 86 -8.62 -22.46 7.83
C LEU A 86 -7.54 -21.45 7.45
N THR A 87 -7.93 -20.18 7.41
CA THR A 87 -7.07 -19.07 6.92
C THR A 87 -5.77 -18.94 7.71
N ALA A 88 -5.80 -19.19 9.01
CA ALA A 88 -4.60 -19.13 9.84
C ALA A 88 -3.57 -20.15 9.37
N ASP A 89 -3.98 -21.41 9.24
CA ASP A 89 -3.10 -22.53 8.88
C ASP A 89 -2.61 -22.40 7.42
N ILE A 90 -3.50 -22.01 6.50
CA ILE A 90 -3.16 -21.79 5.09
C ILE A 90 -2.10 -20.69 4.95
N LEU A 91 -2.32 -19.53 5.58
CA LEU A 91 -1.42 -18.39 5.45
C LEU A 91 -0.10 -18.59 6.23
N GLU A 92 -0.14 -19.32 7.35
CA GLU A 92 1.08 -19.75 8.05
C GLU A 92 1.91 -20.71 7.18
N TYR A 93 1.27 -21.71 6.56
CA TYR A 93 1.94 -22.57 5.59
C TYR A 93 2.58 -21.75 4.44
N ILE A 94 1.83 -20.84 3.83
CA ILE A 94 2.34 -19.97 2.76
C ILE A 94 3.54 -19.15 3.24
N ASP A 95 3.54 -18.68 4.48
CA ASP A 95 4.65 -17.89 5.04
C ASP A 95 5.92 -18.74 5.22
N THR A 96 5.79 -20.05 5.46
CA THR A 96 6.93 -20.97 5.62
C THR A 96 7.64 -21.33 4.32
N ILE A 97 7.01 -21.16 3.13
CA ILE A 97 7.58 -21.53 1.82
C ILE A 97 8.90 -20.78 1.55
N ALA A 98 8.97 -19.50 1.94
CA ALA A 98 10.20 -18.70 1.86
C ALA A 98 10.18 -17.58 2.91
N GLN A 99 11.37 -17.17 3.38
CA GLN A 99 11.48 -16.07 4.35
C GLN A 99 11.13 -14.70 3.77
N LYS A 100 11.33 -14.51 2.48
CA LYS A 100 11.02 -13.30 1.70
C LYS A 100 9.75 -13.51 0.87
N ASN A 101 9.65 -12.84 -0.26
CA ASN A 101 8.52 -12.94 -1.19
C ASN A 101 7.21 -12.43 -0.59
N THR A 102 7.27 -11.29 0.09
CA THR A 102 6.10 -10.71 0.76
C THR A 102 5.00 -10.32 -0.22
N ALA A 103 5.33 -9.86 -1.43
CA ALA A 103 4.35 -9.55 -2.47
C ALA A 103 3.68 -10.83 -3.02
N ALA A 104 4.44 -11.92 -3.23
CA ALA A 104 3.87 -13.20 -3.65
C ALA A 104 2.90 -13.77 -2.60
N LYS A 105 3.26 -13.65 -1.32
CA LYS A 105 2.40 -14.05 -0.19
C LYS A 105 1.15 -13.18 -0.12
N ALA A 106 1.29 -11.86 -0.32
CA ALA A 106 0.17 -10.93 -0.36
C ALA A 106 -0.83 -11.28 -1.47
N ALA A 107 -0.34 -11.70 -2.64
CA ALA A 107 -1.21 -12.11 -3.74
C ALA A 107 -2.11 -13.30 -3.36
N LEU A 108 -1.57 -14.27 -2.63
CA LEU A 108 -2.35 -15.42 -2.16
C LEU A 108 -3.30 -15.07 -1.01
N ASP A 109 -2.85 -14.24 -0.07
CA ASP A 109 -3.68 -13.74 1.03
C ASP A 109 -4.87 -12.94 0.49
N ILE A 110 -4.65 -12.00 -0.43
CA ILE A 110 -5.70 -11.21 -1.05
C ILE A 110 -6.69 -12.11 -1.81
N ALA A 111 -6.17 -13.07 -2.60
CA ALA A 111 -7.01 -14.00 -3.36
C ALA A 111 -7.86 -14.88 -2.42
N LEU A 112 -7.29 -15.35 -1.30
CA LEU A 112 -8.02 -16.14 -0.30
C LEU A 112 -9.11 -15.29 0.39
N HIS A 113 -8.80 -14.05 0.76
CA HIS A 113 -9.79 -13.14 1.35
C HIS A 113 -10.92 -12.82 0.35
N ASP A 114 -10.59 -12.54 -0.91
CA ASP A 114 -11.62 -12.30 -1.92
C ASP A 114 -12.52 -13.52 -2.14
N LEU A 115 -11.91 -14.71 -2.22
CA LEU A 115 -12.62 -15.99 -2.30
C LEU A 115 -13.59 -16.17 -1.13
N LEU A 116 -13.11 -16.04 0.10
CA LEU A 116 -13.92 -16.27 1.30
C LEU A 116 -15.05 -15.25 1.45
N GLY A 117 -14.78 -13.97 1.19
CA GLY A 117 -15.83 -12.97 1.22
C GLY A 117 -16.92 -13.24 0.18
N LYS A 118 -16.55 -13.78 -1.00
CA LYS A 118 -17.52 -14.24 -2.03
C LYS A 118 -18.31 -15.46 -1.56
N ILE A 119 -17.68 -16.43 -0.93
CA ILE A 119 -18.38 -17.60 -0.34
C ILE A 119 -19.36 -17.16 0.73
N MET A 120 -18.97 -16.20 1.59
CA MET A 120 -19.82 -15.65 2.66
C MET A 120 -20.83 -14.61 2.16
N HIS A 121 -20.78 -14.19 0.89
CA HIS A 121 -21.58 -13.11 0.32
C HIS A 121 -21.45 -11.78 1.09
N GLN A 122 -20.27 -11.49 1.63
CA GLN A 122 -19.99 -10.28 2.42
C GLN A 122 -18.68 -9.59 1.99
N PRO A 123 -18.61 -8.24 1.99
CA PRO A 123 -17.35 -7.53 1.89
C PRO A 123 -16.56 -7.60 3.20
N TRP A 124 -15.22 -7.55 3.10
CA TRP A 124 -14.35 -7.76 4.27
C TRP A 124 -14.45 -6.69 5.35
N HIS A 125 -14.66 -5.43 5.02
CA HIS A 125 -14.89 -4.40 6.05
C HIS A 125 -16.07 -4.75 6.95
N ARG A 126 -17.13 -5.36 6.40
CA ARG A 126 -18.30 -5.81 7.18
C ARG A 126 -17.98 -7.05 8.01
N ILE A 127 -17.20 -8.00 7.48
CA ILE A 127 -16.76 -9.19 8.23
C ILE A 127 -15.92 -8.78 9.45
N TRP A 128 -15.05 -7.78 9.31
CA TRP A 128 -14.28 -7.22 10.42
C TRP A 128 -15.09 -6.28 11.32
N GLY A 129 -16.32 -5.94 10.97
CA GLY A 129 -17.16 -5.03 11.74
C GLY A 129 -16.78 -3.55 11.60
N TYR A 130 -16.09 -3.18 10.52
CA TYR A 130 -15.72 -1.80 10.25
C TYR A 130 -16.84 -1.04 9.57
N ASN A 131 -17.06 0.22 10.00
CA ASN A 131 -18.07 1.08 9.42
C ASN A 131 -17.50 1.78 8.14
N PRO A 132 -18.05 1.53 6.95
CA PRO A 132 -17.58 2.15 5.71
C PRO A 132 -17.74 3.68 5.68
N ALA A 133 -18.53 4.28 6.58
CA ALA A 133 -18.63 5.73 6.70
C ALA A 133 -17.36 6.38 7.28
N ASP A 134 -16.53 5.60 8.01
CA ASP A 134 -15.33 6.07 8.69
C ASP A 134 -14.07 6.04 7.80
N THR A 135 -14.21 5.70 6.50
CA THR A 135 -13.10 5.75 5.55
C THR A 135 -12.49 7.16 5.48
N PRO A 136 -11.15 7.30 5.49
CA PRO A 136 -10.48 8.59 5.36
C PRO A 136 -10.51 9.11 3.91
N ASN A 137 -10.08 10.37 3.73
CA ASN A 137 -9.67 10.83 2.40
C ASN A 137 -8.36 10.15 2.00
N THR A 138 -8.23 9.75 0.74
CA THR A 138 -6.94 9.35 0.17
C THR A 138 -6.15 10.57 -0.26
N SER A 139 -4.83 10.52 -0.12
CA SER A 139 -3.95 11.50 -0.73
C SER A 139 -3.87 11.30 -2.26
N PHE A 140 -3.45 12.37 -2.95
CA PHE A 140 -3.00 12.30 -4.34
C PHE A 140 -1.51 12.63 -4.39
N THR A 141 -0.73 11.77 -5.04
CA THR A 141 0.73 11.84 -5.01
C THR A 141 1.28 12.82 -6.05
N ILE A 142 2.06 13.79 -5.58
CA ILE A 142 2.87 14.70 -6.38
C ILE A 142 4.33 14.22 -6.32
N GLY A 143 4.81 13.59 -7.38
CA GLY A 143 6.21 13.18 -7.50
C GLY A 143 7.14 14.38 -7.73
N ILE A 144 8.44 14.18 -7.49
CA ILE A 144 9.48 15.19 -7.72
C ILE A 144 9.55 15.51 -9.21
N ASP A 145 9.44 16.80 -9.56
CA ASP A 145 9.43 17.26 -10.96
C ASP A 145 9.80 18.76 -11.06
N THR A 146 9.80 19.30 -12.27
CA THR A 146 9.98 20.73 -12.51
C THR A 146 8.79 21.53 -11.99
N PRO A 147 8.96 22.82 -11.62
CA PRO A 147 7.88 23.65 -11.09
C PRO A 147 6.62 23.69 -11.96
N ASP A 148 6.75 23.74 -13.29
CA ASP A 148 5.61 23.81 -14.18
C ASP A 148 4.78 22.50 -14.17
N VAL A 149 5.46 21.35 -14.15
CA VAL A 149 4.81 20.04 -14.05
C VAL A 149 4.16 19.88 -12.67
N VAL A 150 4.82 20.32 -11.60
CA VAL A 150 4.25 20.32 -10.24
C VAL A 150 2.96 21.14 -10.19
N ARG A 151 2.96 22.38 -10.71
CA ARG A 151 1.75 23.22 -10.79
C ARG A 151 0.62 22.55 -11.56
N GLN A 152 0.95 21.87 -12.67
CA GLN A 152 -0.04 21.13 -13.46
C GLN A 152 -0.64 19.99 -12.64
N LYS A 153 0.19 19.12 -12.01
CA LYS A 153 -0.26 18.01 -11.18
C LYS A 153 -1.14 18.47 -10.01
N VAL A 154 -0.80 19.60 -9.38
CA VAL A 154 -1.62 20.17 -8.30
C VAL A 154 -3.00 20.60 -8.80
N ARG A 155 -3.11 21.16 -10.01
CA ARG A 155 -4.41 21.50 -10.62
C ARG A 155 -5.23 20.24 -10.96
N GLU A 156 -4.59 19.21 -11.47
CA GLU A 156 -5.22 17.90 -11.76
C GLU A 156 -5.73 17.23 -10.46
N ALA A 157 -5.09 17.50 -9.33
CA ALA A 157 -5.45 17.02 -8.01
C ALA A 157 -6.59 17.84 -7.35
N GLU A 158 -7.27 18.72 -8.07
CA GLU A 158 -8.35 19.54 -7.54
C GLU A 158 -9.42 18.75 -6.76
N PRO A 159 -9.90 17.57 -7.20
CA PRO A 159 -10.90 16.78 -6.49
C PRO A 159 -10.43 16.21 -5.15
N TYR A 160 -9.11 16.17 -4.90
CA TYR A 160 -8.53 15.58 -3.69
C TYR A 160 -8.44 16.60 -2.57
N LYS A 161 -8.57 16.14 -1.33
CA LYS A 161 -8.53 16.98 -0.13
C LYS A 161 -7.18 16.96 0.59
N LEU A 162 -6.29 16.07 0.20
CA LEU A 162 -4.95 15.87 0.75
C LEU A 162 -3.99 15.57 -0.40
N LEU A 163 -2.84 16.23 -0.41
CA LEU A 163 -1.77 15.97 -1.37
C LEU A 163 -0.59 15.32 -0.65
N LYS A 164 -0.07 14.23 -1.22
CA LYS A 164 1.18 13.61 -0.78
C LYS A 164 2.32 14.12 -1.66
N VAL A 165 3.33 14.72 -1.05
CA VAL A 165 4.47 15.33 -1.76
C VAL A 165 5.70 14.49 -1.53
N LYS A 166 6.34 14.02 -2.61
CA LYS A 166 7.62 13.34 -2.55
C LYS A 166 8.74 14.35 -2.40
N LEU A 167 9.56 14.17 -1.37
CA LEU A 167 10.73 14.98 -1.03
C LEU A 167 11.99 14.10 -0.86
N GLY A 168 13.05 14.66 -0.27
CA GLY A 168 14.28 13.94 0.05
C GLY A 168 15.47 14.32 -0.86
N LEU A 169 15.33 15.41 -1.63
CA LEU A 169 16.38 15.98 -2.46
C LEU A 169 16.62 17.46 -2.06
N ASP A 170 17.61 18.08 -2.68
CA ASP A 170 17.91 19.52 -2.53
C ASP A 170 16.81 20.45 -3.07
N THR A 171 15.85 19.90 -3.81
CA THR A 171 14.69 20.59 -4.36
C THR A 171 13.47 20.67 -3.40
N ASP A 172 13.56 20.15 -2.19
CA ASP A 172 12.43 20.00 -1.26
C ASP A 172 11.66 21.31 -1.02
N LYS A 173 12.37 22.39 -0.74
CA LYS A 173 11.75 23.71 -0.50
C LYS A 173 11.05 24.25 -1.75
N MET A 174 11.72 24.12 -2.91
CA MET A 174 11.14 24.53 -4.19
C MET A 174 9.84 23.79 -4.49
N MET A 175 9.77 22.48 -4.21
CA MET A 175 8.57 21.68 -4.38
C MET A 175 7.40 22.22 -3.56
N ILE A 176 7.61 22.44 -2.26
CA ILE A 176 6.57 22.93 -1.35
C ILE A 176 6.15 24.36 -1.70
N ASP A 177 7.10 25.26 -1.95
CA ASP A 177 6.79 26.65 -2.30
C ASP A 177 6.00 26.70 -3.62
N THR A 178 6.37 25.91 -4.64
CA THR A 178 5.62 25.79 -5.89
C THR A 178 4.18 25.29 -5.69
N ILE A 179 3.98 24.31 -4.81
CA ILE A 179 2.65 23.79 -4.49
C ILE A 179 1.82 24.88 -3.80
N ARG A 180 2.41 25.63 -2.86
CA ARG A 180 1.75 26.71 -2.12
C ARG A 180 1.38 27.92 -2.97
N GLU A 181 2.03 28.14 -4.12
CA GLU A 181 1.59 29.12 -5.13
C GLU A 181 0.21 28.74 -5.74
N VAL A 182 -0.19 27.46 -5.71
CA VAL A 182 -1.37 26.96 -6.40
C VAL A 182 -2.50 26.60 -5.45
N THR A 183 -2.19 26.12 -4.21
CA THR A 183 -3.19 25.61 -3.28
C THR A 183 -2.80 25.72 -1.82
N ASP A 184 -3.80 25.92 -0.95
CA ASP A 184 -3.69 25.85 0.52
C ASP A 184 -4.13 24.49 1.08
N LYS A 185 -4.41 23.50 0.24
CA LYS A 185 -4.81 22.16 0.69
C LYS A 185 -3.80 21.57 1.67
N PRO A 186 -4.25 20.77 2.65
CA PRO A 186 -3.36 20.01 3.52
C PRO A 186 -2.38 19.15 2.72
N LEU A 187 -1.13 19.07 3.19
CA LEU A 187 -0.09 18.25 2.61
C LEU A 187 0.34 17.17 3.59
N CYS A 188 0.74 16.02 3.10
CA CYS A 188 1.63 15.10 3.78
C CYS A 188 2.89 14.93 2.93
N VAL A 189 4.00 14.66 3.59
CA VAL A 189 5.30 14.61 2.94
C VAL A 189 5.93 13.25 3.13
N ASP A 190 6.37 12.64 2.02
CA ASP A 190 7.12 11.40 2.04
C ASP A 190 8.55 11.67 1.56
N VAL A 191 9.48 11.51 2.48
CA VAL A 191 10.91 11.80 2.25
C VAL A 191 11.65 10.59 1.71
N ASN A 192 11.06 9.40 1.79
CA ASN A 192 11.65 8.12 1.35
C ASN A 192 13.10 7.95 1.84
N GLN A 193 13.35 8.20 3.14
CA GLN A 193 14.66 8.09 3.80
C GLN A 193 15.69 9.12 3.30
N GLY A 194 15.27 10.23 2.66
CA GLY A 194 16.16 11.18 2.00
C GLY A 194 17.02 12.01 2.95
N TRP A 195 16.52 12.39 4.11
CA TRP A 195 17.27 13.23 5.07
C TRP A 195 18.24 12.39 5.90
N LYS A 196 19.49 12.83 5.96
CA LYS A 196 20.59 12.04 6.57
C LYS A 196 21.04 12.55 7.94
N ARG A 197 20.71 13.79 8.29
CA ARG A 197 21.12 14.45 9.53
C ARG A 197 19.91 14.90 10.32
N ARG A 198 19.74 14.40 11.55
CA ARG A 198 18.57 14.63 12.41
C ARG A 198 18.33 16.11 12.72
N GLY A 199 19.40 16.94 12.82
CA GLY A 199 19.27 18.38 13.04
C GLY A 199 18.60 19.08 11.85
N GLU A 200 19.05 18.79 10.63
CA GLU A 200 18.46 19.32 9.39
C GLU A 200 17.04 18.81 9.19
N ALA A 201 16.79 17.54 9.51
CA ALA A 201 15.46 16.94 9.47
C ALA A 201 14.50 17.68 10.42
N LEU A 202 14.94 18.07 11.61
CA LEU A 202 14.14 18.83 12.57
C LEU A 202 13.86 20.26 12.08
N GLU A 203 14.86 20.95 11.50
CA GLU A 203 14.67 22.27 10.90
C GLU A 203 13.66 22.20 9.75
N MET A 204 13.75 21.18 8.89
CA MET A 204 12.77 20.96 7.82
C MET A 204 11.38 20.62 8.36
N ALA A 205 11.27 19.85 9.45
CA ALA A 205 9.99 19.53 10.08
C ALA A 205 9.27 20.81 10.57
N HIS A 206 10.00 21.74 11.22
CA HIS A 206 9.46 23.04 11.62
C HIS A 206 9.03 23.88 10.40
N TRP A 207 9.91 23.97 9.40
CA TRP A 207 9.64 24.73 8.18
C TRP A 207 8.40 24.20 7.44
N LEU A 208 8.18 22.88 7.41
CA LEU A 208 7.03 22.21 6.81
C LEU A 208 5.75 22.39 7.64
N ALA A 209 5.86 22.35 8.98
CA ALA A 209 4.74 22.63 9.89
C ALA A 209 4.14 24.00 9.63
N ASP A 210 4.99 25.05 9.48
CA ASP A 210 4.57 26.42 9.16
C ASP A 210 3.87 26.54 7.79
N ARG A 211 3.99 25.49 6.94
CA ARG A 211 3.37 25.42 5.61
C ARG A 211 2.20 24.44 5.53
N GLY A 212 1.61 24.06 6.68
CA GLY A 212 0.42 23.25 6.73
C GLY A 212 0.63 21.79 6.32
N VAL A 213 1.84 21.24 6.52
CA VAL A 213 2.11 19.82 6.40
C VAL A 213 1.60 19.11 7.65
N LEU A 214 0.82 18.03 7.46
CA LEU A 214 0.16 17.30 8.54
C LEU A 214 1.06 16.26 9.20
N PHE A 215 1.93 15.61 8.43
CA PHE A 215 2.86 14.60 8.93
C PHE A 215 4.01 14.33 7.95
N LEU A 216 5.08 13.72 8.45
CA LEU A 216 6.26 13.28 7.71
C LEU A 216 6.27 11.76 7.62
N GLU A 217 6.37 11.22 6.42
CA GLU A 217 6.55 9.79 6.18
C GLU A 217 8.02 9.50 5.90
N GLN A 218 8.57 8.51 6.61
CA GLN A 218 9.95 8.00 6.58
C GLN A 218 11.01 9.09 6.32
N PRO A 219 11.17 10.04 7.23
CA PRO A 219 12.05 11.19 7.02
C PRO A 219 13.53 10.79 6.91
N MET A 220 13.97 9.81 7.73
CA MET A 220 15.36 9.38 7.83
C MET A 220 15.51 7.88 7.52
N PRO A 221 16.75 7.39 7.26
CA PRO A 221 17.01 5.98 7.00
C PRO A 221 16.41 5.04 8.06
N LYS A 222 15.85 3.93 7.60
CA LYS A 222 15.21 2.91 8.47
C LYS A 222 16.17 2.21 9.40
N ASP A 223 17.45 2.17 9.05
CA ASP A 223 18.54 1.59 9.86
C ASP A 223 19.13 2.57 10.89
N GLN A 224 18.52 3.74 11.04
CA GLN A 224 18.86 4.76 12.06
C GLN A 224 17.68 4.98 13.02
N PRO A 225 17.26 3.97 13.81
CA PRO A 225 16.08 4.09 14.68
C PRO A 225 16.25 5.15 15.77
N ASP A 226 17.46 5.32 16.33
CA ASP A 226 17.72 6.32 17.36
C ASP A 226 17.57 7.77 16.84
N ASP A 227 17.99 8.04 15.61
CA ASP A 227 17.84 9.35 14.99
C ASP A 227 16.38 9.63 14.60
N ASN A 228 15.64 8.60 14.13
CA ASN A 228 14.20 8.70 13.91
C ASN A 228 13.44 8.95 15.22
N ALA A 229 13.77 8.25 16.30
CA ALA A 229 13.16 8.47 17.62
C ALA A 229 13.46 9.87 18.16
N TRP A 230 14.70 10.34 18.03
CA TRP A 230 15.11 11.67 18.43
C TRP A 230 14.35 12.77 17.67
N LEU A 231 14.16 12.57 16.35
CA LEU A 231 13.36 13.49 15.52
C LEU A 231 11.89 13.44 15.93
N THR A 232 11.33 12.26 16.11
CA THR A 232 9.93 12.04 16.50
C THR A 232 9.58 12.77 17.79
N GLU A 233 10.45 12.67 18.82
CA GLU A 233 10.23 13.34 20.11
C GLU A 233 10.16 14.88 19.99
N ARG A 234 10.83 15.45 18.98
CA ARG A 234 11.02 16.91 18.83
C ARG A 234 10.24 17.53 17.69
N SER A 235 9.77 16.72 16.77
CA SER A 235 9.05 17.20 15.59
C SER A 235 7.72 17.85 15.97
N PRO A 236 7.39 19.03 15.40
CA PRO A 236 6.10 19.70 15.63
C PRO A 236 4.94 18.98 14.93
N ILE A 237 5.22 18.06 14.02
CA ILE A 237 4.24 17.27 13.27
C ILE A 237 4.55 15.78 13.37
N PRO A 238 3.53 14.90 13.31
CA PRO A 238 3.74 13.47 13.45
C PRO A 238 4.71 12.88 12.41
N THR A 239 5.47 11.88 12.83
CA THR A 239 6.32 11.06 11.96
C THR A 239 5.70 9.68 11.77
N ILE A 240 5.74 9.15 10.56
CA ILE A 240 5.16 7.86 10.15
C ILE A 240 6.26 6.99 9.56
N GLY A 241 6.44 5.77 10.08
CA GLY A 241 7.38 4.81 9.52
C GLY A 241 6.78 4.08 8.32
N ASP A 242 7.50 4.01 7.18
CA ASP A 242 7.11 3.24 5.99
C ASP A 242 8.09 2.09 5.71
N GLU A 243 9.27 2.37 5.18
CA GLU A 243 10.24 1.33 4.85
C GLU A 243 10.78 0.59 6.09
N ALA A 244 10.69 1.21 7.26
CA ALA A 244 11.04 0.60 8.54
C ALA A 244 10.00 -0.42 9.02
N ILE A 245 8.79 -0.40 8.48
CA ILE A 245 7.64 -1.18 8.93
C ILE A 245 7.23 -2.13 7.82
N GLN A 246 7.60 -3.39 7.94
CA GLN A 246 7.28 -4.40 6.95
C GLN A 246 6.33 -5.47 7.47
N ARG A 247 6.58 -6.00 8.67
CA ARG A 247 5.84 -7.12 9.25
C ARG A 247 5.27 -6.74 10.63
N LEU A 248 4.42 -7.60 11.16
CA LEU A 248 3.75 -7.40 12.45
C LEU A 248 4.73 -7.11 13.60
N ASP A 249 5.88 -7.81 13.64
CA ASP A 249 6.88 -7.60 14.69
C ASP A 249 7.52 -6.20 14.65
N ASP A 250 7.56 -5.56 13.49
CA ASP A 250 8.11 -4.21 13.35
C ASP A 250 7.23 -3.14 14.00
N VAL A 251 5.92 -3.41 14.18
CA VAL A 251 5.02 -2.47 14.87
C VAL A 251 5.47 -2.22 16.31
N ARG A 252 5.91 -3.27 17.02
CA ARG A 252 6.45 -3.11 18.39
C ARG A 252 7.76 -2.32 18.40
N LYS A 253 8.63 -2.55 17.41
CA LYS A 253 9.91 -1.84 17.27
C LYS A 253 9.71 -0.37 16.89
N ALA A 254 8.61 -0.05 16.20
CA ALA A 254 8.24 1.30 15.82
C ALA A 254 7.72 2.15 16.99
N PHE A 255 7.23 1.53 18.05
CA PHE A 255 6.73 2.24 19.23
C PHE A 255 7.84 3.06 19.88
N GLY A 256 7.63 4.39 20.02
CA GLY A 256 8.62 5.35 20.48
C GLY A 256 9.63 5.82 19.41
N VAL A 257 9.65 5.16 18.23
CA VAL A 257 10.50 5.58 17.10
C VAL A 257 9.68 6.46 16.12
N TYR A 258 8.41 6.14 15.95
CA TYR A 258 7.47 6.89 15.10
C TYR A 258 6.16 7.14 15.85
N HIS A 259 5.44 8.21 15.50
CA HIS A 259 4.08 8.44 15.98
C HIS A 259 3.05 7.49 15.36
N GLY A 260 3.37 6.93 14.19
CA GLY A 260 2.49 6.02 13.48
C GLY A 260 3.23 5.16 12.46
N ILE A 261 2.48 4.29 11.80
CA ILE A 261 2.99 3.33 10.81
C ILE A 261 2.23 3.45 9.50
N ASN A 262 2.92 3.24 8.38
CA ASN A 262 2.31 3.04 7.07
C ASN A 262 2.27 1.55 6.74
N ILE A 263 1.08 0.98 6.65
CA ILE A 263 0.83 -0.42 6.30
C ILE A 263 0.61 -0.51 4.79
N LYS A 264 1.35 -1.39 4.12
CA LYS A 264 1.14 -1.72 2.70
C LYS A 264 1.08 -3.23 2.56
N LEU A 265 0.05 -3.74 1.88
CA LEU A 265 -0.20 -5.19 1.79
C LEU A 265 1.00 -5.96 1.23
N MET A 266 1.70 -5.38 0.26
CA MET A 266 2.88 -6.00 -0.37
C MET A 266 4.08 -6.12 0.59
N LYS A 267 4.14 -5.33 1.66
CA LYS A 267 5.18 -5.44 2.68
C LYS A 267 4.84 -6.49 3.73
N CYS A 268 3.57 -6.55 4.14
CA CYS A 268 3.11 -7.34 5.28
C CYS A 268 2.37 -8.62 4.89
N THR A 269 2.63 -9.16 3.71
CA THR A 269 2.07 -10.44 3.25
C THR A 269 0.55 -10.48 3.07
N GLY A 270 -0.14 -9.32 3.03
CA GLY A 270 -1.56 -9.24 2.69
C GLY A 270 -2.47 -8.70 3.79
N MET A 271 -3.77 -8.96 3.65
CA MET A 271 -4.85 -8.36 4.43
C MET A 271 -4.87 -8.83 5.89
N ARG A 272 -4.58 -10.12 6.14
CA ARG A 272 -4.61 -10.68 7.51
C ARG A 272 -3.59 -9.99 8.40
N GLU A 273 -2.32 -9.97 8.01
CA GLU A 273 -1.27 -9.35 8.81
C GLU A 273 -1.46 -7.83 8.88
N ALA A 274 -1.91 -7.19 7.79
CA ALA A 274 -2.23 -5.77 7.79
C ALA A 274 -3.26 -5.40 8.86
N ASN A 275 -4.33 -6.20 9.00
CA ASN A 275 -5.33 -6.00 10.04
C ASN A 275 -4.76 -6.17 11.45
N GLN A 276 -3.92 -7.20 11.66
CA GLN A 276 -3.24 -7.41 12.94
C GLN A 276 -2.30 -6.24 13.29
N MET A 277 -1.55 -5.73 12.31
CA MET A 277 -0.69 -4.55 12.48
C MET A 277 -1.49 -3.31 12.86
N ALA A 278 -2.61 -3.06 12.18
CA ALA A 278 -3.48 -1.92 12.48
C ALA A 278 -4.06 -2.00 13.91
N VAL A 279 -4.56 -3.17 14.33
CA VAL A 279 -5.09 -3.39 15.67
C VAL A 279 -4.00 -3.21 16.73
N LEU A 280 -2.79 -3.77 16.51
CA LEU A 280 -1.67 -3.62 17.43
C LEU A 280 -1.21 -2.16 17.54
N ALA A 281 -1.08 -1.45 16.41
CA ALA A 281 -0.72 -0.05 16.40
C ALA A 281 -1.73 0.81 17.21
N ARG A 282 -3.02 0.56 17.03
CA ARG A 282 -4.09 1.21 17.80
C ARG A 282 -3.99 0.92 19.30
N ALA A 283 -3.73 -0.33 19.67
CA ALA A 283 -3.56 -0.71 21.07
C ALA A 283 -2.35 -0.02 21.72
N LEU A 284 -1.31 0.29 20.94
CA LEU A 284 -0.12 1.05 21.36
C LEU A 284 -0.31 2.58 21.30
N GLY A 285 -1.49 3.07 20.90
CA GLY A 285 -1.77 4.51 20.75
C GLY A 285 -1.11 5.15 19.52
N MET A 286 -0.62 4.33 18.58
CA MET A 286 0.00 4.81 17.35
C MET A 286 -1.04 5.14 16.28
N LYS A 287 -0.66 6.07 15.40
CA LYS A 287 -1.42 6.39 14.20
C LYS A 287 -1.26 5.31 13.12
N VAL A 288 -2.30 5.13 12.32
CA VAL A 288 -2.31 4.16 11.21
C VAL A 288 -2.53 4.88 9.89
N MET A 289 -1.63 4.69 8.97
CA MET A 289 -1.76 5.04 7.57
C MET A 289 -1.85 3.75 6.75
N LEU A 290 -2.73 3.73 5.76
CA LEU A 290 -2.75 2.69 4.75
C LEU A 290 -2.18 3.25 3.46
N GLY A 291 -1.07 2.68 3.02
CA GLY A 291 -0.45 3.00 1.75
C GLY A 291 -0.58 1.87 0.74
N CYS A 292 -0.11 2.16 -0.46
CA CYS A 292 -0.03 1.19 -1.55
C CYS A 292 1.30 1.27 -2.28
N MET A 293 1.49 0.38 -3.23
CA MET A 293 2.45 0.52 -4.32
C MET A 293 1.72 1.03 -5.56
N THR A 294 2.36 0.99 -6.73
CA THR A 294 1.64 1.06 -7.99
C THR A 294 0.98 -0.30 -8.22
N GLU A 295 -0.33 -0.34 -8.14
CA GLU A 295 -1.13 -1.56 -8.06
C GLU A 295 -2.38 -1.41 -8.93
N THR A 296 -3.03 -2.53 -9.28
CA THR A 296 -4.38 -2.49 -9.86
C THR A 296 -5.44 -2.21 -8.79
N SER A 297 -6.66 -1.99 -9.23
CA SER A 297 -7.83 -1.91 -8.34
C SER A 297 -8.01 -3.16 -7.47
N CYS A 298 -7.36 -4.30 -7.78
CA CYS A 298 -7.40 -5.50 -6.95
C CYS A 298 -6.74 -5.27 -5.59
N ALA A 299 -5.44 -5.02 -5.57
CA ALA A 299 -4.73 -4.80 -4.31
C ALA A 299 -5.16 -3.50 -3.60
N ILE A 300 -5.48 -2.45 -4.37
CA ILE A 300 -6.00 -1.20 -3.81
C ILE A 300 -7.34 -1.44 -3.09
N SER A 301 -8.27 -2.20 -3.69
CA SER A 301 -9.56 -2.51 -3.03
C SER A 301 -9.40 -3.42 -1.82
N ALA A 302 -8.43 -4.34 -1.85
CA ALA A 302 -8.08 -5.17 -0.71
C ALA A 302 -7.58 -4.31 0.48
N ALA A 303 -6.65 -3.38 0.23
CA ALA A 303 -6.18 -2.43 1.24
C ALA A 303 -7.31 -1.53 1.75
N ALA A 304 -8.18 -1.07 0.84
CA ALA A 304 -9.29 -0.19 1.17
C ALA A 304 -10.29 -0.83 2.16
N GLN A 305 -10.44 -2.19 2.20
CA GLN A 305 -11.31 -2.86 3.18
C GLN A 305 -10.89 -2.57 4.64
N LEU A 306 -9.61 -2.20 4.86
CA LEU A 306 -9.07 -1.82 6.16
C LEU A 306 -9.17 -0.31 6.43
N SER A 307 -9.51 0.50 5.42
CA SER A 307 -9.42 1.96 5.54
C SER A 307 -10.25 2.59 6.68
N PRO A 308 -11.39 2.01 7.12
CA PRO A 308 -12.13 2.61 8.24
C PRO A 308 -11.39 2.62 9.59
N ILE A 309 -10.36 1.78 9.78
CA ILE A 309 -9.53 1.79 11.00
C ILE A 309 -8.34 2.75 10.90
N ALA A 310 -8.07 3.32 9.72
CA ALA A 310 -6.91 4.17 9.46
C ALA A 310 -7.19 5.65 9.75
N ASP A 311 -6.15 6.38 10.18
CA ASP A 311 -6.19 7.85 10.29
C ASP A 311 -6.02 8.51 8.91
N TRP A 312 -5.20 7.90 8.04
CA TRP A 312 -4.88 8.38 6.69
C TRP A 312 -4.84 7.25 5.67
N ALA A 313 -5.13 7.59 4.43
CA ALA A 313 -5.00 6.70 3.29
C ALA A 313 -4.15 7.34 2.18
N ASP A 314 -3.37 6.50 1.50
CA ASP A 314 -2.59 6.79 0.30
C ASP A 314 -2.82 5.63 -0.68
N LEU A 315 -4.02 5.59 -1.26
CA LEU A 315 -4.56 4.50 -2.07
C LEU A 315 -4.84 4.93 -3.50
N ASP A 316 -3.98 5.80 -4.05
CA ASP A 316 -4.08 6.33 -5.41
C ASP A 316 -3.38 5.46 -6.47
N GLY A 317 -2.72 4.36 -6.08
CA GLY A 317 -1.87 3.56 -6.96
C GLY A 317 -2.54 3.10 -8.26
N ALA A 318 -3.80 2.66 -8.22
CA ALA A 318 -4.55 2.27 -9.41
C ALA A 318 -4.88 3.46 -10.33
N LEU A 319 -5.07 4.65 -9.77
CA LEU A 319 -5.39 5.87 -10.52
C LEU A 319 -4.18 6.38 -11.34
N LEU A 320 -2.98 5.94 -11.00
CA LEU A 320 -1.75 6.29 -11.72
C LEU A 320 -1.51 5.41 -12.96
N THR A 321 -2.31 4.37 -13.19
CA THR A 321 -2.14 3.40 -14.27
C THR A 321 -3.10 3.62 -15.44
N THR A 322 -2.75 3.11 -16.63
CA THR A 322 -3.58 3.21 -17.84
C THR A 322 -4.24 1.90 -18.23
N ASN A 323 -3.76 0.78 -17.73
CA ASN A 323 -4.13 -0.57 -18.16
C ASN A 323 -4.60 -1.46 -17.01
N ASP A 324 -5.36 -0.88 -16.05
CA ASP A 324 -5.97 -1.65 -14.96
C ASP A 324 -7.00 -2.66 -15.50
N VAL A 325 -6.88 -3.89 -15.05
CA VAL A 325 -7.72 -5.03 -15.45
C VAL A 325 -8.89 -5.28 -14.50
N TYR A 326 -9.01 -4.49 -13.46
CA TYR A 326 -10.07 -4.57 -12.46
C TYR A 326 -10.74 -3.21 -12.24
N ARG A 327 -11.93 -3.25 -11.64
CA ARG A 327 -12.60 -2.10 -11.03
C ARG A 327 -13.01 -2.47 -9.61
N GLY A 328 -12.83 -1.56 -8.67
CA GLY A 328 -13.07 -1.85 -7.26
C GLY A 328 -13.50 -0.61 -6.47
N MET A 329 -12.73 -0.28 -5.42
CA MET A 329 -12.97 0.92 -4.64
C MET A 329 -12.88 2.18 -5.51
N GLU A 330 -13.63 3.17 -5.14
CA GLU A 330 -13.69 4.46 -5.83
C GLU A 330 -13.19 5.60 -4.93
N VAL A 331 -12.71 6.66 -5.56
CA VAL A 331 -12.39 7.92 -4.87
C VAL A 331 -13.41 8.96 -5.30
N VAL A 332 -14.26 9.38 -4.37
CA VAL A 332 -15.29 10.38 -4.63
C VAL A 332 -15.01 11.63 -3.80
N ASN A 333 -14.71 12.74 -4.48
CA ASN A 333 -14.30 13.99 -3.83
C ASN A 333 -13.16 13.80 -2.80
N GLY A 334 -12.17 12.99 -3.17
CA GLY A 334 -11.01 12.65 -2.35
C GLY A 334 -11.25 11.57 -1.28
N LYS A 335 -12.49 11.18 -1.02
CA LYS A 335 -12.83 10.17 -0.03
C LYS A 335 -12.80 8.77 -0.63
N VAL A 336 -12.24 7.80 0.11
CA VAL A 336 -12.31 6.36 -0.21
C VAL A 336 -13.76 5.89 -0.07
N VAL A 337 -14.30 5.29 -1.11
CA VAL A 337 -15.65 4.70 -1.12
C VAL A 337 -15.54 3.21 -1.36
N LEU A 338 -15.95 2.43 -0.37
CA LEU A 338 -15.94 0.97 -0.44
C LEU A 338 -17.16 0.46 -1.21
N PRO A 339 -16.96 -0.43 -2.19
CA PRO A 339 -18.09 -1.07 -2.86
C PRO A 339 -18.81 -2.05 -1.93
N ASP A 340 -20.13 -2.05 -1.99
CA ASP A 340 -20.97 -3.03 -1.26
C ASP A 340 -21.10 -4.34 -2.07
N ARG A 341 -19.96 -4.93 -2.42
CA ARG A 341 -19.82 -6.22 -3.12
C ARG A 341 -19.03 -7.20 -2.29
N PRO A 342 -19.36 -8.52 -2.37
CA PRO A 342 -18.63 -9.57 -1.65
C PRO A 342 -17.12 -9.59 -1.96
N GLY A 343 -16.34 -10.16 -1.03
CA GLY A 343 -14.90 -10.26 -1.14
C GLY A 343 -14.21 -8.93 -0.88
N ILE A 344 -13.25 -8.61 -1.70
CA ILE A 344 -12.59 -7.30 -1.70
C ILE A 344 -13.35 -6.25 -2.53
N GLY A 345 -14.49 -6.63 -3.11
CA GLY A 345 -15.41 -5.73 -3.79
C GLY A 345 -15.04 -5.40 -5.24
N ILE A 346 -14.20 -6.19 -5.91
CA ILE A 346 -13.78 -5.94 -7.29
C ILE A 346 -14.68 -6.62 -8.34
N ILE A 347 -14.57 -6.09 -9.56
CA ILE A 347 -15.09 -6.69 -10.79
C ILE A 347 -13.91 -6.86 -11.75
N SER A 348 -13.72 -8.06 -12.29
CA SER A 348 -12.77 -8.31 -13.37
C SER A 348 -13.32 -7.75 -14.69
N ASN A 349 -12.46 -7.09 -15.45
CA ASN A 349 -12.74 -6.59 -16.80
C ASN A 349 -12.27 -7.57 -17.88
N GLN A 350 -11.88 -8.79 -17.49
CA GLN A 350 -11.37 -9.85 -18.37
C GLN A 350 -12.41 -10.92 -18.62
#